data_7e0d06cf362a90a5bc7f0b9522101f26
#
_entry.id   7e0d06cf362a90a5bc7f0b9522101f26
#
_cell.length_a   1.000
_cell.length_b   1.000
_cell.length_c   1.000
_cell.angle_alpha   90.00
_cell.angle_beta   90.00
_cell.angle_gamma   90.00
#
_symmetry.space_group_name_H-M   'P 1'
#
loop_
_entity.id
_entity.type
_entity.pdbx_description
1 polymer ?
#
loop_
_entity_poly.entity_id
_entity_poly.type
_entity_poly.pdbx_seq_one_letter_code
_entity_poly.pdbx_strand_id
1 'polypeptide(L)'
;KKVLNGTIAGSLYLVFPMGAGSFEMPEQISGIRDKVYDIHAHKFAFIVDITQCIGCGSCCVADKREYNVPDGNYRTWVERYVKGFSDQVYVDCPNGGLDGYQTPRSDIKEEIRDTFFVPKLCNMCKEAPCVQVCPVGATFTSPDGFVLVDEKRCVGCAYCIQACPYSVRF
;
A
#
# COMPACT_ATOMS: atom_id res chain seq x y z
N LYS A 1 -10.78 -7.33 -43.33
CA LYS A 1 -10.97 -6.67 -42.01
C LYS A 1 -9.67 -5.97 -41.65
N LYS A 2 -9.71 -4.63 -41.57
CA LYS A 2 -8.53 -3.79 -41.27
C LYS A 2 -8.30 -3.81 -39.78
N VAL A 3 -7.07 -4.13 -39.36
CA VAL A 3 -6.58 -3.96 -37.99
C VAL A 3 -6.17 -2.50 -37.86
N LEU A 4 -6.80 -1.77 -36.95
CA LEU A 4 -6.41 -0.41 -36.61
C LEU A 4 -5.31 -0.49 -35.51
N ASN A 5 -4.08 -0.22 -35.90
CA ASN A 5 -2.99 0.05 -34.97
C ASN A 5 -3.08 1.51 -34.54
N GLY A 6 -3.52 1.75 -33.34
CA GLY A 6 -3.46 3.05 -32.71
C GLY A 6 -2.34 3.08 -31.68
N THR A 7 -1.30 3.86 -31.95
CA THR A 7 -0.23 4.13 -30.99
C THR A 7 -0.57 5.43 -30.27
N ILE A 8 -0.87 5.37 -28.98
CA ILE A 8 -0.98 6.56 -28.14
C ILE A 8 0.00 6.37 -26.98
N ALA A 9 0.98 7.24 -26.92
CA ALA A 9 1.88 7.46 -25.78
C ALA A 9 2.51 6.19 -25.17
N GLY A 10 3.22 5.39 -25.96
CA GLY A 10 4.12 4.35 -25.43
C GLY A 10 3.46 3.10 -24.86
N SER A 11 2.13 2.97 -24.90
CA SER A 11 1.42 1.77 -24.44
C SER A 11 0.84 1.02 -25.61
N LEU A 12 1.25 -0.22 -25.80
CA LEU A 12 0.73 -1.13 -26.81
C LEU A 12 -0.51 -1.83 -26.26
N TYR A 13 -1.70 -1.44 -26.70
CA TYR A 13 -2.94 -2.19 -26.42
C TYR A 13 -3.19 -3.21 -27.51
N LEU A 14 -3.12 -4.49 -27.19
CA LEU A 14 -3.56 -5.57 -28.04
C LEU A 14 -5.06 -5.80 -27.83
N VAL A 15 -5.88 -5.35 -28.78
CA VAL A 15 -7.31 -5.67 -28.82
C VAL A 15 -7.47 -6.98 -29.57
N PHE A 16 -7.80 -8.05 -28.84
CA PHE A 16 -8.15 -9.33 -29.46
C PHE A 16 -9.63 -9.35 -29.86
N PRO A 17 -9.97 -9.80 -31.10
CA PRO A 17 -11.35 -10.07 -31.42
C PRO A 17 -11.86 -11.23 -30.56
N MET A 18 -12.98 -11.03 -29.89
CA MET A 18 -13.67 -12.11 -29.16
C MET A 18 -14.27 -13.11 -30.19
N GLY A 19 -13.45 -14.02 -30.63
CA GLY A 19 -13.87 -15.24 -31.31
C GLY A 19 -13.61 -16.41 -30.37
N ALA A 20 -14.56 -17.34 -30.26
CA ALA A 20 -14.43 -18.56 -29.46
C ALA A 20 -13.34 -19.48 -30.02
N GLY A 21 -12.08 -19.02 -29.97
CA GLY A 21 -10.89 -19.82 -30.21
C GLY A 21 -10.17 -20.02 -28.90
N SER A 22 -9.83 -21.24 -28.56
CA SER A 22 -8.96 -21.56 -27.45
C SER A 22 -7.69 -20.70 -27.51
N PHE A 23 -7.50 -19.84 -26.49
CA PHE A 23 -6.28 -19.06 -26.36
C PHE A 23 -5.17 -20.01 -25.94
N GLU A 24 -4.32 -20.40 -26.89
CA GLU A 24 -3.08 -21.11 -26.57
C GLU A 24 -2.09 -20.10 -25.94
N MET A 25 -1.78 -20.31 -24.69
CA MET A 25 -0.80 -19.50 -23.98
C MET A 25 0.59 -19.73 -24.58
N PRO A 26 1.39 -18.65 -24.75
CA PRO A 26 2.77 -18.79 -25.22
C PRO A 26 3.55 -19.78 -24.34
N GLU A 27 4.33 -20.66 -24.95
CA GLU A 27 5.13 -21.72 -24.31
C GLU A 27 6.02 -21.21 -23.18
N GLN A 28 6.46 -19.95 -23.26
CA GLN A 28 7.24 -19.24 -22.23
C GLN A 28 6.46 -19.00 -20.94
N ILE A 29 5.12 -18.97 -20.98
CA ILE A 29 4.28 -18.80 -19.78
C ILE A 29 3.87 -20.16 -19.21
N SER A 30 3.80 -21.22 -20.03
CA SER A 30 3.51 -22.58 -19.57
C SER A 30 4.63 -23.10 -18.66
N GLY A 31 5.88 -22.85 -18.98
CA GLY A 31 7.04 -23.27 -18.18
C GLY A 31 7.13 -22.63 -16.78
N ILE A 32 6.36 -21.57 -16.52
CA ILE A 32 6.28 -20.95 -15.18
C ILE A 32 5.30 -21.71 -14.28
N ARG A 33 4.30 -22.39 -14.84
CA ARG A 33 3.31 -23.17 -14.09
C ARG A 33 3.86 -24.49 -13.53
N ASP A 34 4.88 -25.05 -14.17
CA ASP A 34 5.46 -26.33 -13.78
C ASP A 34 6.53 -26.23 -12.69
N LYS A 35 6.95 -25.00 -12.34
CA LYS A 35 7.80 -24.78 -11.18
C LYS A 35 6.92 -24.68 -9.95
N VAL A 36 6.99 -25.67 -9.09
CA VAL A 36 6.39 -25.61 -7.75
C VAL A 36 6.93 -24.36 -7.07
N TYR A 37 6.04 -23.38 -6.82
CA TYR A 37 6.39 -22.15 -6.13
C TYR A 37 6.80 -22.49 -4.69
N ASP A 38 8.08 -22.34 -4.38
CA ASP A 38 8.56 -22.49 -3.02
C ASP A 38 8.44 -21.15 -2.27
N ILE A 39 7.42 -21.07 -1.45
CA ILE A 39 7.12 -19.89 -0.64
C ILE A 39 8.27 -19.54 0.33
N HIS A 40 9.07 -20.52 0.76
CA HIS A 40 10.17 -20.32 1.69
C HIS A 40 11.46 -19.82 1.01
N ALA A 41 11.55 -19.97 -0.32
CA ALA A 41 12.69 -19.50 -1.11
C ALA A 41 12.66 -17.98 -1.37
N HIS A 42 11.54 -17.30 -1.08
CA HIS A 42 11.33 -15.89 -1.38
C HIS A 42 11.23 -15.06 -0.11
N LYS A 43 11.87 -13.90 -0.12
CA LYS A 43 11.68 -12.84 0.88
C LYS A 43 11.16 -11.60 0.15
N PHE A 44 9.93 -11.24 0.45
CA PHE A 44 9.31 -10.06 -0.15
C PHE A 44 9.67 -8.81 0.63
N ALA A 45 9.86 -7.71 -0.09
CA ALA A 45 10.06 -6.39 0.49
C ALA A 45 9.23 -5.37 -0.28
N PHE A 46 8.64 -4.43 0.44
CA PHE A 46 7.98 -3.27 -0.12
C PHE A 46 8.83 -2.05 0.16
N ILE A 47 9.34 -1.42 -0.90
CA ILE A 47 10.24 -0.28 -0.80
C ILE A 47 9.47 0.99 -1.11
N VAL A 48 9.53 1.96 -0.19
CA VAL A 48 8.96 3.30 -0.37
C VAL A 48 10.10 4.30 -0.43
N ASP A 49 10.30 4.92 -1.59
CA ASP A 49 11.23 6.03 -1.74
C ASP A 49 10.52 7.35 -1.42
N ILE A 50 10.77 7.86 -0.22
CA ILE A 50 10.18 9.12 0.25
C ILE A 50 10.66 10.34 -0.54
N THR A 51 11.81 10.25 -1.22
CA THR A 51 12.33 11.35 -2.04
C THR A 51 11.53 11.55 -3.33
N GLN A 52 10.83 10.51 -3.77
CA GLN A 52 9.97 10.52 -4.96
C GLN A 52 8.49 10.80 -4.62
N CYS A 53 8.14 10.82 -3.33
CA CYS A 53 6.76 11.02 -2.93
C CYS A 53 6.33 12.48 -3.10
N ILE A 54 5.28 12.69 -3.86
CA ILE A 54 4.69 14.02 -4.12
C ILE A 54 3.43 14.30 -3.28
N GLY A 55 3.06 13.40 -2.37
CA GLY A 55 1.87 13.56 -1.53
C GLY A 55 0.53 13.49 -2.27
N CYS A 56 0.45 12.81 -3.41
CA CYS A 56 -0.77 12.76 -4.24
C CYS A 56 -1.92 11.93 -3.66
N GLY A 57 -1.71 11.13 -2.62
CA GLY A 57 -2.73 10.29 -1.97
C GLY A 57 -3.17 9.05 -2.75
N SER A 58 -2.67 8.81 -3.97
CA SER A 58 -3.12 7.68 -4.81
C SER A 58 -2.94 6.31 -4.15
N CYS A 59 -1.87 6.12 -3.38
CA CYS A 59 -1.62 4.89 -2.62
C CYS A 59 -2.69 4.68 -1.53
N CYS A 60 -3.13 5.74 -0.85
CA CYS A 60 -4.17 5.69 0.17
C CYS A 60 -5.52 5.32 -0.46
N VAL A 61 -5.86 5.93 -1.60
CA VAL A 61 -7.09 5.63 -2.35
C VAL A 61 -7.09 4.19 -2.86
N ALA A 62 -5.96 3.72 -3.39
CA ALA A 62 -5.83 2.35 -3.89
C ALA A 62 -6.01 1.33 -2.77
N ASP A 63 -5.32 1.50 -1.63
CA ASP A 63 -5.44 0.62 -0.47
C ASP A 63 -6.86 0.62 0.11
N LYS A 64 -7.48 1.81 0.23
CA LYS A 64 -8.84 1.95 0.75
C LYS A 64 -9.86 1.22 -0.11
N ARG A 65 -9.72 1.26 -1.43
CA ARG A 65 -10.60 0.57 -2.38
C ARG A 65 -10.38 -0.94 -2.39
N GLU A 66 -9.12 -1.37 -2.43
CA GLU A 66 -8.76 -2.80 -2.49
C GLU A 66 -9.25 -3.57 -1.26
N TYR A 67 -9.11 -2.97 -0.08
CA TYR A 67 -9.45 -3.62 1.19
C TYR A 67 -10.77 -3.15 1.79
N ASN A 68 -11.57 -2.40 1.04
CA ASN A 68 -12.87 -1.88 1.49
C ASN A 68 -12.79 -1.24 2.89
N VAL A 69 -11.77 -0.39 3.10
CA VAL A 69 -11.51 0.25 4.40
C VAL A 69 -12.64 1.25 4.70
N PRO A 70 -13.32 1.15 5.85
CA PRO A 70 -14.41 2.03 6.20
C PRO A 70 -13.98 3.51 6.27
N ASP A 71 -14.96 4.42 6.12
CA ASP A 71 -14.70 5.84 6.25
C ASP A 71 -14.23 6.21 7.65
N GLY A 72 -13.28 7.13 7.72
CA GLY A 72 -12.62 7.51 8.97
C GLY A 72 -11.48 6.58 9.42
N ASN A 73 -11.30 5.44 8.75
CA ASN A 73 -10.18 4.52 9.03
C ASN A 73 -9.16 4.52 7.87
N TYR A 74 -7.89 4.30 8.22
CA TYR A 74 -6.78 4.32 7.28
C TYR A 74 -5.82 3.17 7.59
N ARG A 75 -5.52 2.35 6.58
CA ARG A 75 -4.45 1.35 6.63
C ARG A 75 -3.15 1.90 6.05
N THR A 76 -3.30 2.76 5.06
CA THR A 76 -2.24 3.53 4.42
C THR A 76 -2.63 5.00 4.47
N TRP A 77 -1.71 5.84 4.90
CA TRP A 77 -1.86 7.29 4.86
C TRP A 77 -0.55 7.95 4.52
N VAL A 78 -0.61 9.21 4.12
CA VAL A 78 0.58 10.00 3.81
C VAL A 78 0.64 11.18 4.76
N GLU A 79 1.74 11.36 5.45
CA GLU A 79 2.01 12.52 6.29
C GLU A 79 2.83 13.55 5.54
N ARG A 80 2.47 14.82 5.67
CA ARG A 80 3.29 15.94 5.21
C ARG A 80 4.14 16.46 6.36
N TYR A 81 5.42 16.54 6.12
CA TYR A 81 6.42 17.12 7.01
C TYR A 81 6.89 18.45 6.44
N VAL A 82 6.79 19.50 7.24
CA VAL A 82 7.27 20.84 6.90
C VAL A 82 8.32 21.23 7.91
N LYS A 83 9.52 21.52 7.45
CA LYS A 83 10.65 21.92 8.28
C LYS A 83 10.93 23.41 8.11
N GLY A 84 10.86 24.14 9.21
CA GLY A 84 11.23 25.56 9.27
C GLY A 84 12.73 25.76 9.44
N PHE A 85 13.19 26.99 9.31
CA PHE A 85 14.59 27.35 9.59
C PHE A 85 14.95 27.28 11.08
N SER A 86 13.98 27.33 11.96
CA SER A 86 14.15 27.12 13.42
C SER A 86 14.40 25.66 13.81
N ASP A 87 14.57 24.74 12.85
CA ASP A 87 14.60 23.29 13.01
C ASP A 87 13.31 22.69 13.61
N GLN A 88 12.26 23.48 13.72
CA GLN A 88 10.94 22.98 14.10
C GLN A 88 10.33 22.18 12.96
N VAL A 89 9.74 21.03 13.28
CA VAL A 89 9.08 20.16 12.31
C VAL A 89 7.58 20.16 12.58
N TYR A 90 6.81 20.54 11.59
CA TYR A 90 5.36 20.52 11.61
C TYR A 90 4.86 19.33 10.80
N VAL A 91 3.99 18.54 11.39
CA VAL A 91 3.43 17.35 10.72
C VAL A 91 1.92 17.50 10.64
N ASP A 92 1.35 17.18 9.48
CA ASP A 92 -0.09 17.10 9.30
C ASP A 92 -0.48 15.95 8.36
N CYS A 93 -1.72 15.49 8.52
CA CYS A 93 -2.27 14.41 7.72
C CYS A 93 -3.79 14.59 7.56
N PRO A 94 -4.24 15.64 6.85
CA PRO A 94 -5.66 15.86 6.63
C PRO A 94 -6.26 14.70 5.85
N ASN A 95 -7.37 14.15 6.34
CA ASN A 95 -8.10 13.03 5.73
C ASN A 95 -7.19 11.85 5.32
N GLY A 96 -6.16 11.53 6.12
CA GLY A 96 -5.22 10.45 5.79
C GLY A 96 -4.39 10.69 4.52
N GLY A 97 -4.41 11.90 3.97
CA GLY A 97 -3.78 12.22 2.69
C GLY A 97 -4.53 11.72 1.46
N LEU A 98 -5.79 11.28 1.59
CA LEU A 98 -6.61 10.77 0.48
C LEU A 98 -6.81 11.79 -0.64
N ASP A 99 -6.98 13.06 -0.27
CA ASP A 99 -7.25 14.15 -1.22
C ASP A 99 -5.96 14.75 -1.80
N GLY A 100 -4.81 14.23 -1.38
CA GLY A 100 -3.51 14.79 -1.68
C GLY A 100 -3.24 16.12 -0.96
N TYR A 101 -2.10 16.72 -1.24
CA TYR A 101 -1.64 17.96 -0.61
C TYR A 101 -1.48 19.06 -1.66
N GLN A 102 -2.58 19.73 -1.98
CA GLN A 102 -2.60 20.76 -3.02
C GLN A 102 -2.32 22.18 -2.49
N THR A 103 -2.54 22.39 -1.19
CA THR A 103 -2.39 23.73 -0.58
C THR A 103 -1.21 23.76 0.39
N PRO A 104 -0.39 24.84 0.34
CA PRO A 104 0.60 25.09 1.38
C PRO A 104 -0.05 25.26 2.76
N ARG A 105 0.70 25.03 3.82
CA ARG A 105 0.26 25.32 5.18
C ARG A 105 0.33 26.81 5.46
N SER A 106 -0.82 27.44 5.61
CA SER A 106 -0.94 28.88 5.90
C SER A 106 -0.80 29.21 7.40
N ASP A 107 -0.85 28.20 8.26
CA ASP A 107 -0.73 28.33 9.71
C ASP A 107 0.74 28.46 10.18
N ILE A 108 1.72 28.08 9.33
CA ILE A 108 3.14 28.21 9.61
C ILE A 108 3.58 29.64 9.25
N LYS A 109 4.01 30.38 10.28
CA LYS A 109 4.41 31.80 10.15
C LYS A 109 5.92 31.97 9.86
N GLU A 110 6.70 30.93 10.07
CA GLU A 110 8.14 30.98 9.78
C GLU A 110 8.42 30.62 8.33
N GLU A 111 9.61 30.98 7.86
CA GLU A 111 10.10 30.59 6.54
C GLU A 111 10.32 29.07 6.49
N ILE A 112 9.81 28.44 5.43
CA ILE A 112 9.89 26.99 5.24
C ILE A 112 11.21 26.68 4.54
N ARG A 113 12.01 25.80 5.17
CA ARG A 113 13.27 25.29 4.63
C ARG A 113 13.04 24.12 3.69
N ASP A 114 12.18 23.17 4.08
CA ASP A 114 11.95 21.93 3.34
C ASP A 114 10.55 21.37 3.58
N THR A 115 10.01 20.66 2.60
CA THR A 115 8.73 19.96 2.70
C THR A 115 8.84 18.62 2.00
N PHE A 116 8.48 17.55 2.70
CA PHE A 116 8.47 16.19 2.16
C PHE A 116 7.30 15.38 2.67
N PHE A 117 7.02 14.28 2.00
CA PHE A 117 5.88 13.41 2.28
C PHE A 117 6.35 12.03 2.69
N VAL A 118 5.70 11.46 3.69
CA VAL A 118 6.04 10.14 4.21
C VAL A 118 4.81 9.23 4.15
N PRO A 119 4.74 8.33 3.18
CA PRO A 119 3.73 7.27 3.17
C PRO A 119 3.92 6.33 4.35
N LYS A 120 2.86 6.08 5.08
CA LYS A 120 2.79 5.15 6.22
C LYS A 120 1.93 3.96 5.84
N LEU A 121 2.43 2.77 6.10
CA LEU A 121 1.74 1.51 5.84
C LEU A 121 2.22 0.43 6.80
N CYS A 122 1.63 -0.77 6.74
CA CYS A 122 2.06 -1.87 7.58
C CYS A 122 3.51 -2.27 7.26
N ASN A 123 4.34 -2.31 8.31
CA ASN A 123 5.77 -2.66 8.17
C ASN A 123 6.03 -4.17 8.08
N MET A 124 4.99 -5.02 8.09
CA MET A 124 5.12 -6.48 8.04
C MET A 124 6.21 -6.98 8.99
N CYS A 125 6.13 -6.59 10.26
CA CYS A 125 7.17 -6.80 11.26
C CYS A 125 7.58 -8.27 11.39
N LYS A 126 8.88 -8.56 11.48
CA LYS A 126 9.41 -9.91 11.69
C LYS A 126 8.91 -10.52 13.00
N GLU A 127 8.90 -9.73 14.06
CA GLU A 127 8.36 -10.07 15.37
C GLU A 127 7.16 -9.15 15.65
N ALA A 128 6.05 -9.46 14.96
CA ALA A 128 4.89 -8.59 14.94
C ALA A 128 4.15 -8.57 16.30
N PRO A 129 4.12 -7.44 17.04
CA PRO A 129 3.41 -7.35 18.32
C PRO A 129 1.92 -7.69 18.18
N CYS A 130 1.31 -7.29 17.06
CA CYS A 130 -0.10 -7.59 16.78
C CYS A 130 -0.40 -9.08 16.60
N VAL A 131 0.59 -9.90 16.23
CA VAL A 131 0.48 -11.36 16.18
C VAL A 131 0.58 -11.93 17.60
N GLN A 132 1.54 -11.43 18.38
CA GLN A 132 1.81 -11.93 19.73
C GLN A 132 0.65 -11.73 20.69
N VAL A 133 -0.08 -10.62 20.57
CA VAL A 133 -1.20 -10.29 21.48
C VAL A 133 -2.54 -10.89 21.04
N CYS A 134 -2.62 -11.56 19.91
CA CYS A 134 -3.90 -12.08 19.42
C CYS A 134 -4.32 -13.36 20.18
N PRO A 135 -5.35 -13.30 21.03
CA PRO A 135 -5.71 -14.42 21.91
C PRO A 135 -6.27 -15.64 21.15
N VAL A 136 -6.81 -15.42 19.97
CA VAL A 136 -7.41 -16.46 19.13
C VAL A 136 -6.57 -16.84 17.92
N GLY A 137 -5.36 -16.26 17.77
CA GLY A 137 -4.48 -16.51 16.65
C GLY A 137 -5.04 -16.08 15.28
N ALA A 138 -6.01 -15.15 15.28
CA ALA A 138 -6.56 -14.59 14.04
C ALA A 138 -5.55 -13.75 13.28
N THR A 139 -4.65 -13.03 13.99
CA THR A 139 -3.51 -12.36 13.37
C THR A 139 -2.34 -13.32 13.37
N PHE A 140 -1.75 -13.57 12.21
CA PHE A 140 -0.68 -14.55 12.05
C PHE A 140 0.34 -14.06 11.00
N THR A 141 1.52 -14.68 11.00
CA THR A 141 2.53 -14.46 9.96
C THR A 141 2.47 -15.63 8.98
N SER A 142 2.31 -15.33 7.70
CA SER A 142 2.35 -16.33 6.64
C SER A 142 3.78 -16.86 6.42
N PRO A 143 3.96 -18.02 5.78
CA PRO A 143 5.30 -18.62 5.54
C PRO A 143 6.23 -17.71 4.73
N ASP A 144 5.69 -16.85 3.88
CA ASP A 144 6.41 -15.86 3.07
C ASP A 144 6.64 -14.51 3.80
N GLY A 145 6.25 -14.42 5.08
CA GLY A 145 6.55 -13.29 5.95
C GLY A 145 5.48 -12.20 6.03
N PHE A 146 4.33 -12.35 5.39
CA PHE A 146 3.24 -11.37 5.51
C PHE A 146 2.47 -11.51 6.82
N VAL A 147 2.15 -10.39 7.43
CA VAL A 147 1.28 -10.33 8.62
C VAL A 147 -0.15 -10.15 8.18
N LEU A 148 -0.95 -11.20 8.34
CA LEU A 148 -2.32 -11.30 7.86
C LEU A 148 -3.31 -11.40 9.02
N VAL A 149 -4.62 -11.27 8.70
CA VAL A 149 -5.73 -11.48 9.63
C VAL A 149 -6.71 -12.45 9.01
N ASP A 150 -7.06 -13.50 9.76
CA ASP A 150 -8.17 -14.37 9.43
C ASP A 150 -9.45 -13.77 10.05
N GLU A 151 -10.27 -13.18 9.20
CA GLU A 151 -11.53 -12.51 9.61
C GLU A 151 -12.52 -13.48 10.27
N LYS A 152 -12.49 -14.76 9.90
CA LYS A 152 -13.40 -15.77 10.46
C LYS A 152 -13.03 -16.16 11.89
N ARG A 153 -11.76 -16.01 12.27
CA ARG A 153 -11.27 -16.26 13.62
C ARG A 153 -11.29 -15.01 14.50
N CYS A 154 -11.33 -13.84 13.88
CA CYS A 154 -11.26 -12.57 14.60
C CYS A 154 -12.49 -12.37 15.48
N VAL A 155 -12.27 -12.12 16.78
CA VAL A 155 -13.33 -11.83 17.76
C VAL A 155 -13.51 -10.33 18.04
N GLY A 156 -12.79 -9.45 17.33
CA GLY A 156 -12.92 -8.00 17.45
C GLY A 156 -12.41 -7.41 18.78
N CYS A 157 -11.49 -8.07 19.49
CA CYS A 157 -11.01 -7.62 20.80
C CYS A 157 -10.12 -6.37 20.79
N ALA A 158 -9.70 -5.89 19.62
CA ALA A 158 -8.89 -4.70 19.40
C ALA A 158 -7.46 -4.70 20.02
N TYR A 159 -6.97 -5.80 20.60
CA TYR A 159 -5.62 -5.86 21.15
C TYR A 159 -4.53 -5.61 20.10
N CYS A 160 -4.72 -6.09 18.88
CA CYS A 160 -3.79 -5.84 17.78
C CYS A 160 -3.71 -4.35 17.38
N ILE A 161 -4.80 -3.59 17.57
CA ILE A 161 -4.84 -2.14 17.34
C ILE A 161 -3.96 -1.44 18.37
N GLN A 162 -4.13 -1.77 19.66
CA GLN A 162 -3.36 -1.18 20.76
C GLN A 162 -1.87 -1.57 20.71
N ALA A 163 -1.58 -2.79 20.28
CA ALA A 163 -0.21 -3.29 20.22
C ALA A 163 0.58 -2.77 19.02
N CYS A 164 -0.08 -2.21 18.00
CA CYS A 164 0.61 -1.73 16.80
C CYS A 164 1.26 -0.36 17.07
N PRO A 165 2.62 -0.25 17.07
CA PRO A 165 3.28 1.03 17.30
C PRO A 165 3.14 2.02 16.15
N TYR A 166 2.63 1.55 15.01
CA TYR A 166 2.47 2.34 13.77
C TYR A 166 1.02 2.74 13.49
N SER A 167 0.07 2.34 14.34
CA SER A 167 -1.36 2.64 14.23
C SER A 167 -2.01 2.25 12.88
N VAL A 168 -1.50 1.22 12.21
CA VAL A 168 -2.02 0.73 10.90
C VAL A 168 -3.12 -0.33 11.03
N ARG A 169 -3.65 -0.53 12.24
CA ARG A 169 -4.75 -1.46 12.53
C ARG A 169 -6.01 -0.70 12.92
N PHE A 170 -7.18 -1.20 12.52
CA PHE A 170 -8.50 -0.66 12.83
C PHE A 170 -9.51 -1.80 12.98
#